data_77da4d3bbeb3b473b20e88d5611b19d1
#
_entry.id   77da4d3bbeb3b473b20e88d5611b19d1
#
_cell.length_a   1.000
_cell.length_b   1.000
_cell.length_c   1.000
_cell.angle_alpha   90.00
_cell.angle_beta   90.00
_cell.angle_gamma   90.00
#
_symmetry.space_group_name_H-M   'P 1'
#
loop_
_entity.id
_entity.type
_entity.pdbx_description
1 polymer ?
#
loop_
_entity_poly.entity_id
_entity_poly.type
_entity_poly.pdbx_seq_one_letter_code
_entity_poly.pdbx_strand_id
1 'polypeptide(L)'
;GSHRSHGEILAKGLSSIYKLDDVELYDIMKEFLGGRILSVVEGREEVKGNIKELAIDFLLYGALAEVFARTTGFNEGLGGSMHAFFIPFGIFPNNAIVGGAAPVALGAALYKRANKKKGIVIANFGDGACGRGPVLESFNMSGMDQIRQLWGETDNGNNPGLPILFNIFDNFYGMGGQTMGETMAFGMAARLGAGFNPEQMHAERVNGYDPLAVIDAVTRKKDLLLRGEGPALLDVVTYRVSGHSASDASTYRSEEELEEWKKADPVRAYKEKLIIGGVASSDEFDAIDESIVRRMTKICRLAVDDELSPRMDLEKDPDVIARIMFSNEHRRTMEEGREPDVLMPKADNPRVKSLALKSRWAFDENGKILPKAKTFGLRDALFESIIDKFYEDPTLIAYGEDNRDWGGAYAVYRG
;
A
#
# COMPACT_ATOMS: atom_id res chain seq x y z
N GLY A 1 -4.91 -11.43 -11.14
CA GLY A 1 -3.79 -12.27 -10.84
C GLY A 1 -3.43 -12.24 -9.37
N SER A 2 -2.74 -13.24 -8.86
CA SER A 2 -2.25 -13.21 -7.49
C SER A 2 -0.96 -12.41 -7.44
N HIS A 3 -1.00 -11.31 -6.73
CA HIS A 3 0.16 -10.52 -6.41
C HIS A 3 0.68 -10.96 -5.03
N ARG A 4 1.99 -11.17 -4.92
CA ARG A 4 2.64 -11.58 -3.67
C ARG A 4 3.68 -10.54 -3.29
N SER A 5 3.55 -9.98 -2.10
CA SER A 5 4.38 -8.86 -1.62
C SER A 5 5.87 -9.17 -1.40
N HIS A 6 6.27 -10.44 -1.39
CA HIS A 6 7.69 -10.80 -1.26
C HIS A 6 8.56 -10.21 -2.38
N GLY A 7 8.02 -10.11 -3.60
CA GLY A 7 8.71 -9.46 -4.71
C GLY A 7 8.99 -7.98 -4.46
N GLU A 8 8.03 -7.27 -3.85
CA GLU A 8 8.21 -5.86 -3.48
C GLU A 8 9.20 -5.69 -2.35
N ILE A 9 9.19 -6.58 -1.34
CA ILE A 9 10.18 -6.55 -0.25
C ILE A 9 11.57 -6.66 -0.82
N LEU A 10 11.81 -7.60 -1.73
CA LEU A 10 13.14 -7.76 -2.33
C LEU A 10 13.49 -6.58 -3.24
N ALA A 11 12.64 -6.19 -4.16
CA ALA A 11 12.94 -5.11 -5.12
C ALA A 11 13.11 -3.75 -4.43
N LYS A 12 12.16 -3.36 -3.60
CA LYS A 12 12.23 -2.10 -2.85
C LYS A 12 13.29 -2.15 -1.76
N GLY A 13 13.46 -3.32 -1.13
CA GLY A 13 14.47 -3.58 -0.12
C GLY A 13 15.87 -3.37 -0.66
N LEU A 14 16.23 -4.02 -1.75
CA LEU A 14 17.54 -3.83 -2.41
C LEU A 14 17.76 -2.37 -2.79
N SER A 15 16.77 -1.71 -3.41
CA SER A 15 16.87 -0.28 -3.73
C SER A 15 17.10 0.60 -2.49
N SER A 16 16.50 0.27 -1.35
CA SER A 16 16.65 1.02 -0.11
C SER A 16 18.05 0.79 0.51
N ILE A 17 18.54 -0.45 0.53
CA ILE A 17 19.88 -0.80 1.02
C ILE A 17 20.98 0.03 0.32
N TYR A 18 20.87 0.21 -0.99
CA TYR A 18 21.88 0.98 -1.73
C TYR A 18 21.74 2.50 -1.61
N LYS A 19 20.64 3.00 -1.03
CA LYS A 19 20.39 4.44 -0.83
C LYS A 19 20.69 4.93 0.59
N LEU A 20 20.48 4.08 1.58
CA LEU A 20 20.68 4.38 2.98
C LEU A 20 22.16 4.22 3.36
N ASP A 21 22.63 4.93 4.36
CA ASP A 21 23.95 4.70 4.92
C ASP A 21 23.99 3.46 5.85
N ASP A 22 25.18 3.03 6.21
CA ASP A 22 25.38 1.79 6.96
C ASP A 22 24.85 1.88 8.40
N VAL A 23 24.86 3.07 9.00
CA VAL A 23 24.35 3.29 10.36
C VAL A 23 22.84 3.20 10.37
N GLU A 24 22.18 3.92 9.46
CA GLU A 24 20.72 3.90 9.30
C GLU A 24 20.20 2.49 8.98
N LEU A 25 20.90 1.76 8.11
CA LEU A 25 20.55 0.36 7.80
C LEU A 25 20.66 -0.54 9.04
N TYR A 26 21.74 -0.41 9.80
CA TYR A 26 21.94 -1.24 10.99
C TYR A 26 20.90 -0.95 12.05
N ASP A 27 20.59 0.32 12.29
CA ASP A 27 19.58 0.74 13.27
C ASP A 27 18.19 0.21 12.89
N ILE A 28 17.80 0.29 11.61
CA ILE A 28 16.55 -0.30 11.12
C ILE A 28 16.49 -1.81 11.41
N MET A 29 17.55 -2.55 11.09
CA MET A 29 17.60 -4.00 11.32
C MET A 29 17.55 -4.35 12.81
N LYS A 30 18.21 -3.56 13.65
CA LYS A 30 18.29 -3.73 15.10
C LYS A 30 16.97 -3.43 15.81
N GLU A 31 16.27 -2.39 15.36
CA GLU A 31 15.00 -1.98 15.98
C GLU A 31 13.83 -2.85 15.52
N PHE A 32 13.86 -3.33 14.28
CA PHE A 32 12.75 -4.10 13.72
C PHE A 32 12.54 -5.41 14.48
N LEU A 33 11.33 -5.60 14.99
CA LEU A 33 10.95 -6.76 15.83
C LEU A 33 11.95 -7.03 16.99
N GLY A 34 12.57 -5.98 17.55
CA GLY A 34 13.55 -6.11 18.61
C GLY A 34 14.82 -6.86 18.19
N GLY A 35 15.20 -6.80 16.92
CA GLY A 35 16.40 -7.41 16.38
C GLY A 35 16.32 -8.91 16.14
N ARG A 36 15.15 -9.54 16.26
CA ARG A 36 15.01 -11.01 16.09
C ARG A 36 15.50 -11.54 14.76
N ILE A 37 15.25 -10.83 13.65
CA ILE A 37 15.77 -11.20 12.33
C ILE A 37 17.30 -11.02 12.31
N LEU A 38 17.77 -9.87 12.79
CA LEU A 38 19.20 -9.53 12.80
C LEU A 38 20.01 -10.58 13.57
N SER A 39 19.54 -11.02 14.75
CA SER A 39 20.24 -12.00 15.59
C SER A 39 20.50 -13.34 14.90
N VAL A 40 19.68 -13.71 13.91
CA VAL A 40 19.86 -14.95 13.15
C VAL A 40 20.93 -14.80 12.06
N VAL A 41 21.03 -13.63 11.45
CA VAL A 41 21.90 -13.42 10.28
C VAL A 41 23.24 -12.75 10.59
N GLU A 42 23.35 -11.99 11.69
CA GLU A 42 24.52 -11.17 12.03
C GLU A 42 25.79 -12.00 12.37
N GLY A 43 25.61 -13.17 12.99
CA GLY A 43 26.74 -14.04 13.43
C GLY A 43 27.51 -14.73 12.30
N ARG A 44 27.19 -14.46 11.05
CA ARG A 44 27.80 -15.15 9.90
C ARG A 44 29.07 -14.45 9.43
N GLU A 45 30.13 -15.23 9.24
CA GLU A 45 31.45 -14.70 8.79
C GLU A 45 31.38 -14.01 7.41
N GLU A 46 30.49 -14.46 6.53
CA GLU A 46 30.37 -13.92 5.16
C GLU A 46 29.84 -12.48 5.11
N VAL A 47 29.11 -12.04 6.14
CA VAL A 47 28.56 -10.67 6.22
C VAL A 47 29.28 -9.81 7.24
N LYS A 48 30.27 -10.36 7.92
CA LYS A 48 31.01 -9.66 8.97
C LYS A 48 31.71 -8.42 8.42
N GLY A 49 31.37 -7.27 9.01
CA GLY A 49 31.93 -5.98 8.62
C GLY A 49 31.38 -5.40 7.31
N ASN A 50 30.36 -6.02 6.69
CA ASN A 50 29.68 -5.49 5.51
C ASN A 50 28.17 -5.34 5.77
N ILE A 51 27.76 -4.15 6.16
CA ILE A 51 26.37 -3.87 6.55
C ILE A 51 25.39 -4.04 5.37
N LYS A 52 25.81 -3.74 4.15
CA LYS A 52 24.92 -3.91 2.97
C LYS A 52 24.69 -5.38 2.66
N GLU A 53 25.70 -6.21 2.74
CA GLU A 53 25.57 -7.66 2.59
C GLU A 53 24.73 -8.27 3.73
N LEU A 54 24.91 -7.79 4.95
CA LEU A 54 24.09 -8.17 6.10
C LEU A 54 22.62 -7.77 5.88
N ALA A 55 22.36 -6.58 5.35
CA ALA A 55 21.01 -6.11 5.07
C ALA A 55 20.34 -6.91 3.94
N ILE A 56 21.11 -7.37 2.94
CA ILE A 56 20.57 -8.29 1.91
C ILE A 56 20.22 -9.64 2.55
N ASP A 57 21.06 -10.21 3.41
CA ASP A 57 20.73 -11.45 4.12
C ASP A 57 19.53 -11.29 5.06
N PHE A 58 19.41 -10.14 5.73
CA PHE A 58 18.25 -9.79 6.55
C PHE A 58 16.96 -9.79 5.74
N LEU A 59 16.94 -9.18 4.54
CA LEU A 59 15.75 -9.17 3.68
C LEU A 59 15.38 -10.56 3.19
N LEU A 60 16.36 -11.31 2.69
CA LEU A 60 16.15 -12.65 2.17
C LEU A 60 15.68 -13.61 3.26
N TYR A 61 16.32 -13.55 4.42
CA TYR A 61 15.94 -14.38 5.55
C TYR A 61 14.54 -14.04 6.08
N GLY A 62 14.25 -12.76 6.34
CA GLY A 62 12.96 -12.32 6.84
C GLY A 62 11.80 -12.71 5.91
N ALA A 63 12.01 -12.62 4.59
CA ALA A 63 11.03 -13.05 3.60
C ALA A 63 10.84 -14.57 3.59
N LEU A 64 11.91 -15.36 3.63
CA LEU A 64 11.82 -16.83 3.66
C LEU A 64 11.25 -17.36 4.98
N ALA A 65 11.68 -16.80 6.10
CA ALA A 65 11.14 -17.14 7.42
C ALA A 65 9.63 -16.92 7.46
N GLU A 66 9.14 -15.83 6.84
CA GLU A 66 7.69 -15.59 6.72
C GLU A 66 6.99 -16.65 5.88
N VAL A 67 7.57 -17.04 4.72
CA VAL A 67 7.04 -18.14 3.87
C VAL A 67 6.93 -19.45 4.65
N PHE A 68 7.91 -19.75 5.53
CA PHE A 68 7.93 -20.96 6.34
C PHE A 68 7.17 -20.82 7.67
N ALA A 69 6.40 -19.74 7.85
CA ALA A 69 5.62 -19.47 9.06
C ALA A 69 6.46 -19.47 10.36
N ARG A 70 7.63 -18.77 10.30
CA ARG A 70 8.55 -18.63 11.44
C ARG A 70 8.32 -17.32 12.17
N THR A 71 8.41 -17.34 13.50
CA THR A 71 8.26 -16.13 14.34
C THR A 71 9.33 -15.08 14.09
N THR A 72 10.42 -15.46 13.44
CA THR A 72 11.50 -14.60 12.98
C THR A 72 11.26 -14.06 11.56
N GLY A 73 10.10 -14.31 10.93
CA GLY A 73 9.71 -13.68 9.68
C GLY A 73 9.24 -12.23 9.86
N PHE A 74 9.08 -11.48 8.78
CA PHE A 74 8.69 -10.06 8.80
C PHE A 74 7.36 -9.79 9.52
N ASN A 75 6.45 -10.73 9.51
CA ASN A 75 5.13 -10.65 10.15
C ASN A 75 4.92 -11.79 11.15
N GLU A 76 5.99 -12.24 11.77
CA GLU A 76 6.03 -13.29 12.78
C GLU A 76 5.40 -14.62 12.30
N GLY A 77 5.48 -14.88 10.97
CA GLY A 77 4.95 -16.08 10.33
C GLY A 77 3.46 -16.04 10.00
N LEU A 78 2.75 -14.94 10.33
CA LEU A 78 1.31 -14.82 10.11
C LEU A 78 0.93 -14.43 8.68
N GLY A 79 1.85 -13.83 7.92
CA GLY A 79 1.63 -13.44 6.53
C GLY A 79 1.83 -14.58 5.53
N GLY A 80 2.64 -15.56 5.87
CA GLY A 80 2.95 -16.71 5.03
C GLY A 80 3.54 -16.30 3.67
N SER A 81 3.14 -17.00 2.60
CA SER A 81 3.68 -16.77 1.25
C SER A 81 3.05 -15.58 0.51
N MET A 82 2.09 -14.86 1.11
CA MET A 82 1.31 -13.85 0.39
C MET A 82 1.34 -12.45 1.03
N HIS A 83 1.39 -12.34 2.35
CA HIS A 83 1.07 -11.12 3.08
C HIS A 83 2.26 -10.55 3.87
N ALA A 84 3.46 -10.62 3.32
CA ALA A 84 4.63 -10.01 3.94
C ALA A 84 4.68 -8.49 3.67
N PHE A 85 5.11 -7.71 4.66
CA PHE A 85 5.36 -6.28 4.52
C PHE A 85 6.56 -5.85 5.36
N PHE A 86 7.14 -4.70 5.01
CA PHE A 86 8.27 -4.13 5.73
C PHE A 86 8.18 -2.59 5.68
N ILE A 87 7.50 -2.03 6.66
CA ILE A 87 7.19 -0.60 6.74
C ILE A 87 8.42 0.31 6.71
N PRO A 88 9.57 -0.05 7.36
CA PRO A 88 10.76 0.79 7.32
C PRO A 88 11.24 1.14 5.91
N PHE A 89 11.02 0.25 4.94
CA PHE A 89 11.34 0.53 3.54
C PHE A 89 10.13 0.99 2.70
N GLY A 90 9.03 1.34 3.35
CA GLY A 90 7.82 1.84 2.68
C GLY A 90 7.00 0.75 2.00
N ILE A 91 7.13 -0.50 2.43
CA ILE A 91 6.33 -1.63 1.95
C ILE A 91 5.21 -1.85 2.97
N PHE A 92 4.02 -1.35 2.63
CA PHE A 92 2.85 -1.38 3.51
C PHE A 92 2.14 -2.74 3.46
N PRO A 93 1.33 -3.06 4.50
CA PRO A 93 0.52 -4.26 4.52
C PRO A 93 -0.36 -4.36 3.29
N ASN A 94 -0.30 -5.50 2.61
CA ASN A 94 -1.23 -5.81 1.54
C ASN A 94 -2.56 -6.33 2.13
N ASN A 95 -3.58 -6.44 1.27
CA ASN A 95 -4.92 -6.85 1.68
C ASN A 95 -5.25 -8.23 1.09
N ALA A 96 -5.78 -9.14 1.92
CA ALA A 96 -6.25 -10.45 1.48
C ALA A 96 -7.52 -10.38 0.61
N ILE A 97 -8.27 -9.28 0.70
CA ILE A 97 -9.48 -9.07 -0.10
C ILE A 97 -9.09 -8.64 -1.50
N VAL A 98 -9.57 -9.36 -2.50
CA VAL A 98 -9.30 -9.05 -3.91
C VAL A 98 -9.84 -7.65 -4.24
N GLY A 99 -8.93 -6.76 -4.68
CA GLY A 99 -9.23 -5.35 -4.95
C GLY A 99 -9.02 -4.43 -3.75
N GLY A 100 -8.84 -4.94 -2.53
CA GLY A 100 -8.68 -4.13 -1.32
C GLY A 100 -7.40 -3.29 -1.26
N ALA A 101 -6.37 -3.63 -2.05
CA ALA A 101 -5.13 -2.85 -2.11
C ALA A 101 -5.34 -1.44 -2.68
N ALA A 102 -6.25 -1.27 -3.64
CA ALA A 102 -6.48 0.01 -4.29
C ALA A 102 -7.02 1.09 -3.34
N PRO A 103 -8.11 0.87 -2.57
CA PRO A 103 -8.60 1.87 -1.62
C PRO A 103 -7.64 2.13 -0.45
N VAL A 104 -6.88 1.11 0.01
CA VAL A 104 -5.84 1.31 1.04
C VAL A 104 -4.75 2.24 0.53
N ALA A 105 -4.26 2.02 -0.69
CA ALA A 105 -3.27 2.88 -1.32
C ALA A 105 -3.82 4.28 -1.62
N LEU A 106 -5.09 4.39 -2.00
CA LEU A 106 -5.76 5.68 -2.17
C LEU A 106 -5.77 6.48 -0.86
N GLY A 107 -6.11 5.84 0.26
CA GLY A 107 -6.04 6.45 1.59
C GLY A 107 -4.63 6.92 1.95
N ALA A 108 -3.60 6.13 1.62
CA ALA A 108 -2.20 6.54 1.81
C ALA A 108 -1.80 7.75 0.95
N ALA A 109 -2.33 7.84 -0.28
CA ALA A 109 -2.09 9.00 -1.16
C ALA A 109 -2.81 10.25 -0.65
N LEU A 110 -4.04 10.11 -0.17
CA LEU A 110 -4.78 11.18 0.51
C LEU A 110 -4.03 11.69 1.73
N TYR A 111 -3.53 10.78 2.59
CA TYR A 111 -2.70 11.13 3.74
C TYR A 111 -1.47 11.94 3.32
N LYS A 112 -0.72 11.48 2.31
CA LYS A 112 0.43 12.23 1.79
C LYS A 112 0.04 13.63 1.35
N ARG A 113 -1.09 13.75 0.69
CA ARG A 113 -1.58 15.03 0.19
C ARG A 113 -1.97 15.97 1.31
N ALA A 114 -2.84 15.52 2.22
CA ALA A 114 -3.30 16.29 3.37
C ALA A 114 -2.16 16.73 4.30
N ASN A 115 -1.13 15.90 4.43
CA ASN A 115 0.02 16.16 5.31
C ASN A 115 1.25 16.69 4.57
N LYS A 116 1.14 17.09 3.30
CA LYS A 116 2.23 17.63 2.48
C LYS A 116 3.49 16.74 2.47
N LYS A 117 3.30 15.41 2.58
CA LYS A 117 4.41 14.44 2.61
C LYS A 117 4.92 14.17 1.19
N LYS A 118 6.23 14.17 1.02
CA LYS A 118 6.91 13.89 -0.25
C LYS A 118 6.76 12.43 -0.68
N GLY A 119 6.99 12.18 -1.97
CA GLY A 119 6.99 10.85 -2.57
C GLY A 119 5.62 10.42 -3.08
N ILE A 120 5.58 9.26 -3.72
CA ILE A 120 4.39 8.69 -4.36
C ILE A 120 3.93 7.43 -3.62
N VAL A 121 2.71 7.00 -3.91
CA VAL A 121 2.15 5.71 -3.51
C VAL A 121 1.99 4.85 -4.75
N ILE A 122 2.39 3.58 -4.68
CA ILE A 122 2.18 2.61 -5.75
C ILE A 122 1.25 1.52 -5.22
N ALA A 123 0.10 1.35 -5.87
CA ALA A 123 -0.84 0.27 -5.60
C ALA A 123 -0.61 -0.86 -6.59
N ASN A 124 -0.03 -1.97 -6.14
CA ASN A 124 0.22 -3.15 -6.96
C ASN A 124 -0.92 -4.17 -6.83
N PHE A 125 -1.52 -4.56 -7.94
CA PHE A 125 -2.54 -5.61 -7.97
C PHE A 125 -2.64 -6.27 -9.36
N GLY A 126 -3.24 -7.44 -9.43
CA GLY A 126 -3.42 -8.15 -10.70
C GLY A 126 -4.68 -7.71 -11.45
N ASP A 127 -4.70 -8.00 -12.75
CA ASP A 127 -5.82 -7.78 -13.65
C ASP A 127 -7.13 -8.37 -13.14
N GLY A 128 -7.12 -9.55 -12.54
CA GLY A 128 -8.30 -10.17 -11.92
C GLY A 128 -8.94 -9.35 -10.79
N ALA A 129 -8.25 -8.34 -10.26
CA ALA A 129 -8.80 -7.41 -9.29
C ALA A 129 -9.53 -6.22 -9.93
N CYS A 130 -9.26 -5.91 -11.21
CA CYS A 130 -9.80 -4.72 -11.89
C CYS A 130 -11.33 -4.73 -12.03
N GLY A 131 -11.96 -5.91 -12.04
CA GLY A 131 -13.41 -6.04 -12.04
C GLY A 131 -14.10 -5.86 -10.67
N ARG A 132 -13.35 -5.51 -9.61
CA ARG A 132 -13.89 -5.33 -8.26
C ARG A 132 -14.32 -3.89 -8.01
N GLY A 133 -15.50 -3.71 -7.38
CA GLY A 133 -16.04 -2.38 -7.03
C GLY A 133 -15.01 -1.46 -6.37
N PRO A 134 -14.32 -1.87 -5.29
CA PRO A 134 -13.33 -1.03 -4.61
C PRO A 134 -12.20 -0.50 -5.49
N VAL A 135 -11.80 -1.24 -6.54
CA VAL A 135 -10.79 -0.78 -7.51
C VAL A 135 -11.36 0.33 -8.39
N LEU A 136 -12.57 0.11 -8.94
CA LEU A 136 -13.25 1.09 -9.80
C LEU A 136 -13.60 2.37 -9.04
N GLU A 137 -14.05 2.24 -7.80
CA GLU A 137 -14.30 3.36 -6.89
C GLU A 137 -13.01 4.15 -6.60
N SER A 138 -11.89 3.45 -6.41
CA SER A 138 -10.58 4.09 -6.20
C SER A 138 -10.12 4.87 -7.43
N PHE A 139 -10.34 4.34 -8.63
CA PHE A 139 -10.05 5.07 -9.87
C PHE A 139 -10.93 6.31 -9.98
N ASN A 140 -12.24 6.16 -9.79
CA ASN A 140 -13.18 7.26 -9.83
C ASN A 140 -12.78 8.36 -8.82
N MET A 141 -12.64 8.01 -7.55
CA MET A 141 -12.33 8.97 -6.49
C MET A 141 -10.99 9.68 -6.72
N SER A 142 -9.96 8.96 -7.17
CA SER A 142 -8.64 9.56 -7.40
C SER A 142 -8.63 10.56 -8.55
N GLY A 143 -9.53 10.41 -9.53
CA GLY A 143 -9.67 11.28 -10.70
C GLY A 143 -10.67 12.43 -10.55
N MET A 144 -11.37 12.55 -9.41
CA MET A 144 -12.37 13.60 -9.22
C MET A 144 -11.73 14.99 -9.07
N ASP A 145 -12.27 15.99 -9.76
CA ASP A 145 -11.86 17.40 -9.63
C ASP A 145 -11.99 17.92 -8.20
N GLN A 146 -13.01 17.48 -7.48
CA GLN A 146 -13.22 17.80 -6.08
C GLN A 146 -12.01 17.44 -5.22
N ILE A 147 -11.39 16.29 -5.47
CA ILE A 147 -10.18 15.85 -4.72
C ILE A 147 -9.01 16.80 -4.98
N ARG A 148 -8.87 17.31 -6.20
CA ARG A 148 -7.82 18.31 -6.51
C ARG A 148 -8.08 19.65 -5.82
N GLN A 149 -9.32 20.07 -5.72
CA GLN A 149 -9.72 21.37 -5.16
C GLN A 149 -9.62 21.42 -3.63
N LEU A 150 -9.70 20.28 -2.93
CA LEU A 150 -9.73 20.22 -1.47
C LEU A 150 -8.48 20.79 -0.77
N TRP A 151 -7.32 20.73 -1.42
CA TRP A 151 -6.04 21.11 -0.80
C TRP A 151 -5.43 22.40 -1.37
N GLY A 152 -6.21 23.17 -2.10
CA GLY A 152 -5.78 24.46 -2.64
C GLY A 152 -4.67 24.35 -3.69
N GLU A 153 -4.21 25.49 -4.14
CA GLU A 153 -3.16 25.61 -5.14
C GLU A 153 -1.77 25.29 -4.57
N THR A 154 -0.91 24.71 -5.38
CA THR A 154 0.53 24.63 -5.10
C THR A 154 1.18 26.00 -5.29
N ASP A 155 2.45 26.14 -4.89
CA ASP A 155 3.27 27.33 -5.13
C ASP A 155 3.32 27.73 -6.60
N ASN A 156 2.95 26.83 -7.52
CA ASN A 156 2.88 27.06 -8.98
C ASN A 156 1.46 27.39 -9.48
N GLY A 157 0.49 27.63 -8.60
CA GLY A 157 -0.88 27.99 -8.97
C GLY A 157 -1.76 26.85 -9.48
N ASN A 158 -1.31 25.59 -9.38
CA ASN A 158 -2.08 24.41 -9.80
C ASN A 158 -2.60 23.62 -8.61
N ASN A 159 -3.86 23.18 -8.69
CA ASN A 159 -4.44 22.22 -7.76
C ASN A 159 -3.88 20.82 -8.04
N PRO A 160 -3.03 20.29 -7.16
CA PRO A 160 -2.35 19.05 -7.49
C PRO A 160 -3.23 17.82 -7.29
N GLY A 161 -3.12 16.88 -8.22
CA GLY A 161 -3.73 15.57 -8.15
C GLY A 161 -3.08 14.67 -7.08
N LEU A 162 -3.65 13.48 -6.87
CA LEU A 162 -3.13 12.53 -5.91
C LEU A 162 -1.84 11.86 -6.41
N PRO A 163 -0.82 11.70 -5.55
CA PRO A 163 0.45 11.09 -5.91
C PRO A 163 0.34 9.54 -5.90
N ILE A 164 -0.61 8.98 -6.66
CA ILE A 164 -0.86 7.53 -6.71
C ILE A 164 -0.63 6.98 -8.11
N LEU A 165 0.10 5.87 -8.19
CA LEU A 165 0.25 5.02 -9.35
C LEU A 165 -0.50 3.70 -9.10
N PHE A 166 -1.53 3.45 -9.88
CA PHE A 166 -2.15 2.12 -9.97
C PHE A 166 -1.36 1.26 -10.94
N ASN A 167 -0.63 0.28 -10.42
CA ASN A 167 0.23 -0.60 -11.18
C ASN A 167 -0.42 -1.98 -11.29
N ILE A 168 -0.91 -2.30 -12.47
CA ILE A 168 -1.69 -3.51 -12.74
C ILE A 168 -0.78 -4.55 -13.41
N PHE A 169 -0.59 -5.69 -12.75
CA PHE A 169 0.07 -6.85 -13.35
C PHE A 169 -0.95 -7.63 -14.19
N ASP A 170 -1.03 -7.29 -15.47
CA ASP A 170 -1.95 -7.93 -16.42
C ASP A 170 -1.32 -9.21 -16.96
N ASN A 171 -1.67 -10.34 -16.35
CA ASN A 171 -1.21 -11.67 -16.75
C ASN A 171 -2.30 -12.51 -17.40
N PHE A 172 -3.43 -11.90 -17.74
CA PHE A 172 -4.59 -12.48 -18.43
C PHE A 172 -5.38 -13.52 -17.64
N TYR A 173 -4.95 -13.85 -16.41
CA TYR A 173 -5.56 -14.91 -15.61
C TYR A 173 -5.89 -14.48 -14.19
N GLY A 174 -7.11 -14.81 -13.78
CA GLY A 174 -7.53 -14.80 -12.39
C GLY A 174 -7.02 -16.04 -11.65
N MET A 175 -7.80 -16.54 -10.67
CA MET A 175 -7.43 -17.71 -9.89
C MET A 175 -7.42 -19.00 -10.73
N GLY A 176 -8.44 -19.25 -11.50
CA GLY A 176 -8.62 -20.49 -12.27
C GLY A 176 -9.26 -20.28 -13.64
N GLY A 177 -9.14 -19.09 -14.24
CA GLY A 177 -9.70 -18.77 -15.54
C GLY A 177 -9.18 -17.46 -16.10
N GLN A 178 -9.54 -17.16 -17.33
CA GLN A 178 -9.17 -15.93 -18.00
C GLN A 178 -9.83 -14.72 -17.35
N THR A 179 -9.14 -13.58 -17.35
CA THR A 179 -9.74 -12.36 -16.81
C THR A 179 -10.65 -11.70 -17.82
N MET A 180 -10.22 -11.56 -19.07
CA MET A 180 -11.05 -10.98 -20.14
C MET A 180 -12.24 -11.90 -20.46
N GLY A 181 -13.45 -11.35 -20.39
CA GLY A 181 -14.69 -12.08 -20.66
C GLY A 181 -15.26 -12.87 -19.47
N GLU A 182 -14.45 -13.20 -18.45
CA GLU A 182 -14.92 -13.91 -17.25
C GLU A 182 -15.04 -13.00 -16.03
N THR A 183 -14.04 -12.22 -15.73
CA THR A 183 -14.04 -11.29 -14.57
C THR A 183 -13.94 -9.83 -14.96
N MET A 184 -13.61 -9.54 -16.21
CA MET A 184 -13.53 -8.22 -16.81
C MET A 184 -14.26 -8.21 -18.15
N ALA A 185 -15.09 -7.20 -18.39
CA ALA A 185 -15.74 -6.95 -19.68
C ALA A 185 -14.82 -6.22 -20.69
N PHE A 186 -13.61 -5.86 -20.29
CA PHE A 186 -12.65 -5.09 -21.07
C PHE A 186 -11.34 -5.86 -21.22
N GLY A 187 -10.72 -5.78 -22.40
CA GLY A 187 -9.49 -6.52 -22.73
C GLY A 187 -8.18 -5.76 -22.45
N MET A 188 -8.25 -4.53 -21.94
CA MET A 188 -7.08 -3.69 -21.69
C MET A 188 -7.35 -2.79 -20.48
N ALA A 189 -6.64 -3.05 -19.38
CA ALA A 189 -6.84 -2.31 -18.14
C ALA A 189 -6.50 -0.81 -18.26
N ALA A 190 -5.56 -0.45 -19.13
CA ALA A 190 -5.24 0.96 -19.40
C ALA A 190 -6.45 1.78 -19.90
N ARG A 191 -7.42 1.17 -20.58
CA ARG A 191 -8.63 1.85 -21.03
C ARG A 191 -9.54 2.32 -19.89
N LEU A 192 -9.47 1.67 -18.73
CA LEU A 192 -10.22 2.10 -17.55
C LEU A 192 -9.79 3.50 -17.12
N GLY A 193 -8.49 3.76 -17.10
CA GLY A 193 -7.98 5.09 -16.72
C GLY A 193 -8.57 6.20 -17.58
N ALA A 194 -8.55 6.05 -18.91
CA ALA A 194 -9.14 7.00 -19.84
C ALA A 194 -10.67 7.11 -19.70
N GLY A 195 -11.33 6.02 -19.30
CA GLY A 195 -12.79 6.01 -19.08
C GLY A 195 -13.21 6.76 -17.82
N PHE A 196 -12.37 6.83 -16.80
CA PHE A 196 -12.67 7.57 -15.57
C PHE A 196 -12.35 9.06 -15.71
N ASN A 197 -11.16 9.40 -16.12
CA ASN A 197 -10.79 10.80 -16.37
C ASN A 197 -9.56 10.88 -17.31
N PRO A 198 -9.74 11.14 -18.62
CA PRO A 198 -8.65 11.16 -19.57
C PRO A 198 -7.63 12.28 -19.34
N GLU A 199 -8.01 13.37 -18.67
CA GLU A 199 -7.10 14.49 -18.39
C GLU A 199 -6.29 14.27 -17.11
N GLN A 200 -6.85 13.54 -16.14
CA GLN A 200 -6.22 13.36 -14.82
C GLN A 200 -5.63 11.97 -14.60
N MET A 201 -6.07 10.94 -15.32
CA MET A 201 -5.55 9.59 -15.17
C MET A 201 -4.69 9.23 -16.39
N HIS A 202 -3.41 9.40 -16.26
CA HIS A 202 -2.41 9.16 -17.30
C HIS A 202 -2.15 7.65 -17.48
N ALA A 203 -3.11 6.96 -18.09
CA ALA A 203 -3.07 5.52 -18.28
C ALA A 203 -2.20 5.11 -19.49
N GLU A 204 -1.44 4.04 -19.30
CA GLU A 204 -0.53 3.51 -20.32
C GLU A 204 -0.43 1.98 -20.19
N ARG A 205 -0.35 1.28 -21.33
CA ARG A 205 -0.02 -0.14 -21.37
C ARG A 205 1.44 -0.31 -21.75
N VAL A 206 2.18 -1.12 -21.00
CA VAL A 206 3.61 -1.37 -21.19
C VAL A 206 3.90 -2.87 -21.27
N ASN A 207 4.89 -3.24 -22.09
CA ASN A 207 5.38 -4.61 -22.15
C ASN A 207 6.21 -4.93 -20.89
N GLY A 208 5.64 -5.70 -19.96
CA GLY A 208 6.32 -6.16 -18.75
C GLY A 208 7.45 -7.17 -18.97
N TYR A 209 7.61 -7.68 -20.19
CA TYR A 209 8.71 -8.53 -20.59
C TYR A 209 9.93 -7.75 -21.11
N ASP A 210 9.84 -6.42 -21.15
CA ASP A 210 10.98 -5.54 -21.43
C ASP A 210 11.28 -4.68 -20.21
N PRO A 211 12.33 -5.02 -19.39
CA PRO A 211 12.68 -4.26 -18.20
C PRO A 211 12.96 -2.77 -18.47
N LEU A 212 13.54 -2.43 -19.61
CA LEU A 212 13.84 -1.04 -19.96
C LEU A 212 12.57 -0.25 -20.25
N ALA A 213 11.60 -0.86 -20.93
CA ALA A 213 10.29 -0.23 -21.17
C ALA A 213 9.54 0.02 -19.86
N VAL A 214 9.61 -0.92 -18.91
CA VAL A 214 9.00 -0.75 -17.58
C VAL A 214 9.70 0.37 -16.80
N ILE A 215 11.04 0.40 -16.80
CA ILE A 215 11.81 1.47 -16.12
C ILE A 215 11.44 2.84 -16.68
N ASP A 216 11.38 2.98 -18.01
CA ASP A 216 10.97 4.22 -18.67
C ASP A 216 9.55 4.64 -18.26
N ALA A 217 8.59 3.73 -18.39
CA ALA A 217 7.19 4.00 -18.05
C ALA A 217 7.03 4.42 -16.59
N VAL A 218 7.61 3.66 -15.65
CA VAL A 218 7.54 3.98 -14.21
C VAL A 218 8.22 5.33 -13.91
N THR A 219 9.35 5.62 -14.54
CA THR A 219 10.07 6.90 -14.37
C THR A 219 9.20 8.06 -14.80
N ARG A 220 8.62 8.00 -16.01
CA ARG A 220 7.71 9.05 -16.53
C ARG A 220 6.49 9.24 -15.60
N LYS A 221 5.86 8.16 -15.13
CA LYS A 221 4.71 8.25 -14.21
C LYS A 221 5.13 8.81 -12.85
N LYS A 222 6.25 8.38 -12.30
CA LYS A 222 6.79 8.94 -11.05
C LYS A 222 7.01 10.45 -11.16
N ASP A 223 7.65 10.91 -12.24
CA ASP A 223 7.96 12.33 -12.43
C ASP A 223 6.68 13.17 -12.59
N LEU A 224 5.69 12.66 -13.32
CA LEU A 224 4.36 13.25 -13.44
C LEU A 224 3.67 13.35 -12.06
N LEU A 225 3.70 12.31 -11.27
CA LEU A 225 3.09 12.30 -9.93
C LEU A 225 3.79 13.25 -8.96
N LEU A 226 5.12 13.37 -9.04
CA LEU A 226 5.89 14.31 -8.22
C LEU A 226 5.63 15.78 -8.59
N ARG A 227 5.24 16.07 -9.86
CA ARG A 227 4.78 17.39 -10.27
C ARG A 227 3.32 17.69 -9.88
N GLY A 228 2.62 16.71 -9.28
CA GLY A 228 1.22 16.87 -8.87
C GLY A 228 0.20 16.69 -10.01
N GLU A 229 0.59 16.04 -11.11
CA GLU A 229 -0.28 15.81 -12.28
C GLU A 229 -1.08 14.50 -12.20
N GLY A 230 -0.94 13.72 -11.11
CA GLY A 230 -1.63 12.43 -10.95
C GLY A 230 -3.15 12.52 -10.80
N PRO A 231 -3.83 11.36 -10.72
CA PRO A 231 -3.27 10.00 -10.59
C PRO A 231 -2.72 9.44 -11.89
N ALA A 232 -2.03 8.28 -11.81
CA ALA A 232 -1.54 7.55 -12.99
C ALA A 232 -1.86 6.05 -12.89
N LEU A 233 -1.96 5.40 -14.05
CA LEU A 233 -2.20 3.97 -14.18
C LEU A 233 -1.21 3.34 -15.16
N LEU A 234 -0.62 2.21 -14.78
CA LEU A 234 0.15 1.35 -15.67
C LEU A 234 -0.52 -0.02 -15.77
N ASP A 235 -0.76 -0.45 -16.99
CA ASP A 235 -1.19 -1.77 -17.38
C ASP A 235 0.03 -2.54 -17.88
N VAL A 236 0.67 -3.30 -16.97
CA VAL A 236 1.94 -4.00 -17.22
C VAL A 236 1.63 -5.41 -17.70
N VAL A 237 1.76 -5.63 -18.99
CA VAL A 237 1.52 -6.94 -19.60
C VAL A 237 2.62 -7.90 -19.20
N THR A 238 2.23 -8.96 -18.52
CA THR A 238 3.13 -10.02 -18.05
C THR A 238 2.44 -11.38 -18.18
N TYR A 239 3.07 -12.43 -17.65
CA TYR A 239 2.48 -13.77 -17.67
C TYR A 239 2.82 -14.54 -16.40
N ARG A 240 1.92 -15.42 -15.98
CA ARG A 240 2.13 -16.32 -14.85
C ARG A 240 2.51 -17.71 -15.36
N VAL A 241 3.80 -18.03 -15.41
CA VAL A 241 4.31 -19.32 -15.92
C VAL A 241 4.00 -20.51 -15.01
N SER A 242 3.75 -20.29 -13.74
CA SER A 242 3.33 -21.31 -12.77
C SER A 242 1.82 -21.27 -12.52
N GLY A 243 1.26 -22.24 -11.82
CA GLY A 243 -0.11 -22.16 -11.32
C GLY A 243 -0.34 -21.00 -10.36
N HIS A 244 -1.61 -20.70 -10.08
CA HIS A 244 -2.00 -19.68 -9.09
C HIS A 244 -1.49 -20.02 -7.68
N SER A 245 -1.50 -21.29 -7.34
CA SER A 245 -0.99 -21.84 -6.09
C SER A 245 -0.23 -23.14 -6.36
N ALA A 246 0.44 -23.68 -5.36
CA ALA A 246 1.18 -24.94 -5.46
C ALA A 246 0.28 -26.15 -5.84
N SER A 247 -1.01 -26.08 -5.54
CA SER A 247 -2.00 -27.11 -5.86
C SER A 247 -2.75 -26.86 -7.18
N ASP A 248 -2.47 -25.78 -7.90
CA ASP A 248 -3.14 -25.42 -9.14
C ASP A 248 -2.53 -26.19 -10.32
N ALA A 249 -3.28 -27.13 -10.89
CA ALA A 249 -2.87 -27.92 -12.04
C ALA A 249 -2.88 -27.15 -13.37
N SER A 250 -3.35 -25.91 -13.36
CA SER A 250 -3.38 -24.99 -14.54
C SER A 250 -4.12 -25.55 -15.78
N THR A 251 -5.14 -26.37 -15.57
CA THR A 251 -5.92 -27.02 -16.66
C THR A 251 -6.72 -26.05 -17.54
N TYR A 252 -6.80 -24.77 -17.16
CA TYR A 252 -7.44 -23.69 -17.90
C TYR A 252 -6.53 -23.04 -18.95
N ARG A 253 -5.29 -23.51 -19.12
CA ARG A 253 -4.31 -23.03 -20.11
C ARG A 253 -3.75 -24.19 -20.91
N SER A 254 -3.42 -23.96 -22.18
CA SER A 254 -2.76 -24.97 -22.98
C SER A 254 -1.25 -25.07 -22.72
N GLU A 255 -0.65 -26.22 -23.01
CA GLU A 255 0.81 -26.39 -22.91
C GLU A 255 1.53 -25.52 -23.94
N GLU A 256 0.97 -25.38 -25.13
CA GLU A 256 1.53 -24.56 -26.20
C GLU A 256 1.62 -23.08 -25.77
N GLU A 257 0.58 -22.54 -25.13
CA GLU A 257 0.58 -21.18 -24.62
C GLU A 257 1.69 -21.01 -23.57
N LEU A 258 1.80 -21.93 -22.63
CA LEU A 258 2.83 -21.90 -21.60
C LEU A 258 4.25 -21.93 -22.19
N GLU A 259 4.48 -22.76 -23.20
CA GLU A 259 5.79 -22.88 -23.86
C GLU A 259 6.15 -21.59 -24.62
N GLU A 260 5.20 -20.97 -25.31
CA GLU A 260 5.46 -19.69 -25.98
C GLU A 260 5.86 -18.58 -24.97
N TRP A 261 5.19 -18.49 -23.84
CA TRP A 261 5.56 -17.52 -22.82
C TRP A 261 6.90 -17.84 -22.12
N LYS A 262 7.23 -19.12 -21.93
CA LYS A 262 8.54 -19.53 -21.42
C LYS A 262 9.68 -19.20 -22.40
N LYS A 263 9.43 -19.30 -23.71
CA LYS A 263 10.43 -18.91 -24.74
C LYS A 263 10.71 -17.40 -24.67
N ALA A 264 9.70 -16.61 -24.31
CA ALA A 264 9.82 -15.16 -24.16
C ALA A 264 10.36 -14.71 -22.78
N ASP A 265 10.96 -15.60 -21.98
CA ASP A 265 11.46 -15.30 -20.63
C ASP A 265 12.24 -13.97 -20.58
N PRO A 266 11.77 -12.97 -19.81
CA PRO A 266 12.34 -11.62 -19.80
C PRO A 266 13.76 -11.60 -19.19
N VAL A 267 14.06 -12.50 -18.25
CA VAL A 267 15.39 -12.56 -17.61
C VAL A 267 16.43 -13.04 -18.63
N ARG A 268 16.11 -14.11 -19.34
CA ARG A 268 16.99 -14.63 -20.41
C ARG A 268 17.17 -13.62 -21.53
N ALA A 269 16.07 -13.10 -22.05
CA ALA A 269 16.11 -12.11 -23.14
C ALA A 269 16.91 -10.84 -22.76
N TYR A 270 16.81 -10.42 -21.50
CA TYR A 270 17.58 -9.26 -21.03
C TYR A 270 19.06 -9.58 -20.83
N LYS A 271 19.42 -10.76 -20.29
CA LYS A 271 20.81 -11.24 -20.26
C LYS A 271 21.44 -11.23 -21.66
N GLU A 272 20.75 -11.80 -22.65
CA GLU A 272 21.21 -11.83 -24.04
C GLU A 272 21.45 -10.40 -24.59
N LYS A 273 20.54 -9.47 -24.36
CA LYS A 273 20.70 -8.05 -24.74
C LYS A 273 21.95 -7.41 -24.12
N LEU A 274 22.22 -7.69 -22.84
CA LEU A 274 23.37 -7.14 -22.13
C LEU A 274 24.70 -7.73 -22.65
N ILE A 275 24.72 -9.02 -22.98
CA ILE A 275 25.88 -9.68 -23.59
C ILE A 275 26.15 -9.11 -25.00
N ILE A 276 25.14 -9.04 -25.84
CA ILE A 276 25.25 -8.48 -27.20
C ILE A 276 25.69 -7.02 -27.15
N GLY A 277 25.19 -6.25 -26.18
CA GLY A 277 25.57 -4.87 -25.96
C GLY A 277 26.96 -4.66 -25.33
N GLY A 278 27.66 -5.74 -24.99
CA GLY A 278 28.99 -5.67 -24.37
C GLY A 278 28.99 -5.10 -22.95
N VAL A 279 27.86 -5.14 -22.26
CA VAL A 279 27.70 -4.65 -20.88
C VAL A 279 28.23 -5.66 -19.87
N ALA A 280 28.00 -6.94 -20.12
CA ALA A 280 28.50 -8.05 -19.31
C ALA A 280 28.73 -9.30 -20.17
N SER A 281 29.58 -10.20 -19.69
CA SER A 281 29.85 -11.52 -20.30
C SER A 281 28.92 -12.60 -19.75
N SER A 282 28.86 -13.75 -20.44
CA SER A 282 28.15 -14.94 -19.95
C SER A 282 28.73 -15.41 -18.62
N ASP A 283 30.06 -15.45 -18.49
CA ASP A 283 30.75 -15.92 -17.28
C ASP A 283 30.44 -15.07 -16.05
N GLU A 284 30.25 -13.74 -16.23
CA GLU A 284 29.85 -12.84 -15.16
C GLU A 284 28.41 -13.16 -14.71
N PHE A 285 27.48 -13.43 -15.63
CA PHE A 285 26.12 -13.86 -15.29
C PHE A 285 26.10 -15.20 -14.58
N ASP A 286 26.88 -16.18 -15.04
CA ASP A 286 26.97 -17.49 -14.42
C ASP A 286 27.53 -17.37 -12.97
N ALA A 287 28.53 -16.53 -12.75
CA ALA A 287 29.07 -16.24 -11.43
C ALA A 287 28.01 -15.60 -10.51
N ILE A 288 27.17 -14.68 -11.03
CA ILE A 288 26.06 -14.07 -10.29
C ILE A 288 25.04 -15.16 -9.91
N ASP A 289 24.59 -15.97 -10.85
CA ASP A 289 23.62 -17.04 -10.60
C ASP A 289 24.12 -18.03 -9.55
N GLU A 290 25.36 -18.48 -9.64
CA GLU A 290 25.98 -19.33 -8.62
C GLU A 290 26.05 -18.68 -7.25
N SER A 291 26.36 -17.37 -7.19
CA SER A 291 26.43 -16.63 -5.92
C SER A 291 25.07 -16.55 -5.25
N ILE A 292 24.00 -16.30 -6.06
CA ILE A 292 22.61 -16.26 -5.59
C ILE A 292 22.20 -17.65 -5.07
N VAL A 293 22.47 -18.71 -5.80
CA VAL A 293 22.13 -20.08 -5.36
C VAL A 293 22.82 -20.42 -4.04
N ARG A 294 24.13 -20.13 -3.91
CA ARG A 294 24.86 -20.35 -2.66
C ARG A 294 24.24 -19.57 -1.51
N ARG A 295 23.96 -18.28 -1.71
CA ARG A 295 23.35 -17.42 -0.70
C ARG A 295 21.95 -17.94 -0.28
N MET A 296 21.08 -18.18 -1.24
CA MET A 296 19.72 -18.67 -0.98
C MET A 296 19.73 -20.01 -0.25
N THR A 297 20.64 -20.94 -0.61
CA THR A 297 20.78 -22.21 0.09
C THR A 297 21.12 -22.04 1.57
N LYS A 298 22.03 -21.12 1.89
CA LYS A 298 22.38 -20.79 3.28
C LYS A 298 21.24 -20.18 4.04
N ILE A 299 20.57 -19.18 3.45
CA ILE A 299 19.44 -18.51 4.07
C ILE A 299 18.26 -19.49 4.29
N CYS A 300 17.98 -20.36 3.32
CA CYS A 300 16.98 -21.42 3.49
C CYS A 300 17.29 -22.31 4.71
N ARG A 301 18.56 -22.72 4.89
CA ARG A 301 18.95 -23.55 6.06
C ARG A 301 18.64 -22.84 7.37
N LEU A 302 18.93 -21.55 7.47
CA LEU A 302 18.59 -20.76 8.67
C LEU A 302 17.08 -20.69 8.89
N ALA A 303 16.31 -20.47 7.82
CA ALA A 303 14.86 -20.29 7.92
C ALA A 303 14.09 -21.59 8.23
N VAL A 304 14.66 -22.76 7.98
CA VAL A 304 14.04 -24.06 8.33
C VAL A 304 14.56 -24.66 9.64
N ASP A 305 15.57 -24.08 10.24
CA ASP A 305 16.11 -24.50 11.53
C ASP A 305 15.13 -24.16 12.65
N ASP A 306 14.66 -25.16 13.39
CA ASP A 306 13.62 -24.96 14.41
C ASP A 306 14.16 -24.29 15.70
N GLU A 307 15.47 -24.29 15.95
CA GLU A 307 16.09 -23.60 17.09
C GLU A 307 16.31 -22.13 16.78
N LEU A 308 16.86 -21.80 15.59
CA LEU A 308 17.11 -20.42 15.16
C LEU A 308 15.83 -19.70 14.72
N SER A 309 14.93 -20.44 14.12
CA SER A 309 13.71 -19.93 13.49
C SER A 309 12.48 -20.71 13.99
N PRO A 310 12.09 -20.53 15.24
CA PRO A 310 10.96 -21.27 15.82
C PRO A 310 9.62 -20.90 15.16
N ARG A 311 8.67 -21.81 15.21
CA ARG A 311 7.28 -21.53 14.86
C ARG A 311 6.52 -20.98 16.06
N MET A 312 5.45 -20.24 15.75
CA MET A 312 4.50 -19.82 16.78
C MET A 312 3.82 -21.06 17.39
N ASP A 313 3.84 -21.14 18.71
CA ASP A 313 3.29 -22.26 19.49
C ASP A 313 2.11 -21.74 20.32
N LEU A 314 0.90 -21.89 19.79
CA LEU A 314 -0.34 -21.45 20.45
C LEU A 314 -0.73 -22.30 21.65
N GLU A 315 -0.16 -23.50 21.81
CA GLU A 315 -0.38 -24.31 23.00
C GLU A 315 0.42 -23.80 24.21
N LYS A 316 1.65 -23.34 23.96
CA LYS A 316 2.50 -22.73 25.00
C LYS A 316 2.13 -21.28 25.29
N ASP A 317 1.71 -20.53 24.26
CA ASP A 317 1.40 -19.11 24.36
C ASP A 317 0.11 -18.78 23.60
N PRO A 318 -1.06 -19.06 24.19
CA PRO A 318 -2.36 -18.85 23.55
C PRO A 318 -2.68 -17.38 23.28
N ASP A 319 -2.04 -16.45 23.99
CA ASP A 319 -2.31 -15.01 23.89
C ASP A 319 -1.40 -14.29 22.86
N VAL A 320 -0.49 -15.00 22.23
CA VAL A 320 0.50 -14.38 21.32
C VAL A 320 -0.16 -13.60 20.19
N ILE A 321 -1.23 -14.13 19.59
CA ILE A 321 -1.93 -13.44 18.49
C ILE A 321 -2.59 -12.16 19.01
N ALA A 322 -3.23 -12.19 20.17
CA ALA A 322 -3.86 -11.02 20.78
C ALA A 322 -2.83 -9.89 21.02
N ARG A 323 -1.60 -10.24 21.43
CA ARG A 323 -0.53 -9.24 21.66
C ARG A 323 0.01 -8.62 20.38
N ILE A 324 -0.12 -9.30 19.24
CA ILE A 324 0.34 -8.80 17.93
C ILE A 324 -0.71 -7.89 17.27
N MET A 325 -1.97 -8.01 17.65
CA MET A 325 -3.06 -7.26 17.03
C MET A 325 -3.02 -5.77 17.39
N PHE A 326 -3.30 -4.91 16.41
CA PHE A 326 -3.35 -3.45 16.57
C PHE A 326 -4.40 -2.95 17.58
N SER A 327 -5.43 -3.75 17.85
CA SER A 327 -6.51 -3.41 18.78
C SER A 327 -6.09 -3.39 20.25
N ASN A 328 -4.85 -3.72 20.58
CA ASN A 328 -4.31 -3.75 21.93
C ASN A 328 -3.92 -2.37 22.45
N GLU A 329 -4.82 -1.41 22.39
CA GLU A 329 -4.68 -0.09 23.03
C GLU A 329 -3.47 0.76 22.58
N HIS A 330 -2.65 0.28 21.63
CA HIS A 330 -1.56 1.03 21.07
C HIS A 330 -2.08 2.11 20.10
N ARG A 331 -2.48 3.23 20.65
CA ARG A 331 -2.64 4.46 19.89
C ARG A 331 -1.24 5.02 19.64
N ARG A 332 -0.79 5.00 18.39
CA ARG A 332 0.32 5.85 18.01
C ARG A 332 -0.22 7.28 18.04
N THR A 333 0.32 8.10 18.91
CA THR A 333 0.10 9.54 18.87
C THR A 333 0.61 10.08 17.54
N MET A 334 -0.08 11.04 16.97
CA MET A 334 0.44 11.81 15.85
C MET A 334 1.66 12.62 16.31
N GLU A 335 2.36 13.27 15.39
CA GLU A 335 3.53 14.13 15.66
C GLU A 335 3.25 15.03 16.87
N GLU A 336 4.15 15.02 17.84
CA GLU A 336 4.06 15.91 19.01
C GLU A 336 3.95 17.36 18.55
N GLY A 337 3.03 18.11 19.14
CA GLY A 337 2.82 19.52 18.83
C GLY A 337 1.96 19.81 17.60
N ARG A 338 1.32 18.80 17.00
CA ARG A 338 0.34 19.06 15.95
C ARG A 338 -0.92 19.65 16.56
N GLU A 339 -1.27 20.85 16.09
CA GLU A 339 -2.53 21.51 16.43
C GLU A 339 -3.65 21.12 15.46
N PRO A 340 -4.92 21.13 15.92
CA PRO A 340 -6.08 20.95 15.04
C PRO A 340 -6.12 21.99 13.93
N ASP A 341 -6.36 21.55 12.69
CA ASP A 341 -6.49 22.44 11.51
C ASP A 341 -7.93 22.97 11.43
N VAL A 342 -8.21 24.03 12.14
CA VAL A 342 -9.54 24.64 12.25
C VAL A 342 -9.58 26.01 11.58
N LEU A 343 -10.71 26.31 10.92
CA LEU A 343 -10.87 27.54 10.15
C LEU A 343 -11.02 28.79 11.03
N MET A 344 -11.53 28.64 12.26
CA MET A 344 -11.79 29.75 13.20
C MET A 344 -11.83 29.27 14.64
N PRO A 345 -11.66 30.14 15.64
CA PRO A 345 -11.87 29.77 17.04
C PRO A 345 -13.29 29.25 17.28
N LYS A 346 -13.45 28.20 18.10
CA LYS A 346 -14.73 27.58 18.41
C LYS A 346 -15.80 28.59 18.85
N ALA A 347 -15.43 29.58 19.68
CA ALA A 347 -16.32 30.63 20.17
C ALA A 347 -16.86 31.53 19.04
N ASP A 348 -16.18 31.60 17.91
CA ASP A 348 -16.58 32.42 16.78
C ASP A 348 -17.48 31.67 15.79
N ASN A 349 -17.56 30.36 15.91
CA ASN A 349 -18.39 29.53 15.03
C ASN A 349 -19.88 29.94 15.15
N PRO A 350 -20.56 30.32 14.04
CA PRO A 350 -21.94 30.80 14.07
C PRO A 350 -22.94 29.81 14.65
N ARG A 351 -22.72 28.49 14.39
CA ARG A 351 -23.61 27.45 14.92
C ARG A 351 -23.41 27.25 16.40
N VAL A 352 -22.18 27.30 16.90
CA VAL A 352 -21.89 27.26 18.36
C VAL A 352 -22.61 28.41 19.06
N LYS A 353 -22.50 29.64 18.53
CA LYS A 353 -23.23 30.80 19.05
C LYS A 353 -24.75 30.60 19.04
N SER A 354 -25.29 30.06 17.96
CA SER A 354 -26.72 29.76 17.84
C SER A 354 -27.20 28.70 18.84
N LEU A 355 -26.40 27.67 19.07
CA LEU A 355 -26.75 26.57 19.99
C LEU A 355 -26.72 27.03 21.47
N ALA A 356 -25.84 27.97 21.80
CA ALA A 356 -25.80 28.55 23.14
C ALA A 356 -27.08 29.29 23.55
N LEU A 357 -27.91 29.71 22.58
CA LEU A 357 -29.19 30.37 22.82
C LEU A 357 -30.38 29.38 22.95
N LYS A 358 -30.16 28.10 22.75
CA LYS A 358 -31.20 27.07 22.82
C LYS A 358 -31.37 26.53 24.24
N SER A 359 -32.61 26.30 24.63
CA SER A 359 -32.92 25.64 25.90
C SER A 359 -32.58 24.15 25.84
N ARG A 360 -31.86 23.66 26.84
CA ARG A 360 -31.59 22.22 27.04
C ARG A 360 -32.80 21.44 27.55
N TRP A 361 -33.87 22.18 27.95
CA TRP A 361 -35.12 21.63 28.44
C TRP A 361 -36.21 21.83 27.41
N ALA A 362 -37.10 20.84 27.29
CA ALA A 362 -38.22 20.90 26.37
C ALA A 362 -39.37 21.79 26.87
N PHE A 363 -39.35 22.19 28.12
CA PHE A 363 -40.42 22.95 28.80
C PHE A 363 -39.90 24.26 29.37
N ASP A 364 -40.74 25.27 29.43
CA ASP A 364 -40.49 26.51 30.17
C ASP A 364 -40.75 26.37 31.69
N GLU A 365 -40.54 27.43 32.42
CA GLU A 365 -40.72 27.51 33.89
C GLU A 365 -42.15 27.15 34.33
N ASN A 366 -43.14 27.30 33.44
CA ASN A 366 -44.53 27.03 33.70
C ASN A 366 -44.95 25.62 33.19
N GLY A 367 -44.02 24.78 32.76
CA GLY A 367 -44.28 23.47 32.25
C GLY A 367 -44.84 23.43 30.82
N LYS A 368 -44.83 24.53 30.09
CA LYS A 368 -45.28 24.61 28.71
C LYS A 368 -44.21 24.18 27.75
N ILE A 369 -44.56 23.37 26.77
CA ILE A 369 -43.61 22.88 25.73
C ILE A 369 -43.10 24.08 24.94
N LEU A 370 -41.75 24.18 24.87
CA LEU A 370 -41.06 25.18 24.07
C LEU A 370 -41.11 24.81 22.57
N PRO A 371 -41.18 25.81 21.68
CA PRO A 371 -41.05 25.56 20.24
C PRO A 371 -39.79 24.82 19.90
N LYS A 372 -39.85 23.88 18.97
CA LYS A 372 -38.73 23.06 18.51
C LYS A 372 -37.50 23.89 18.09
N ALA A 373 -37.71 25.10 17.55
CA ALA A 373 -36.61 25.99 17.15
C ALA A 373 -35.84 26.56 18.37
N LYS A 374 -36.46 26.61 19.57
CA LYS A 374 -35.85 27.11 20.80
C LYS A 374 -35.27 26.01 21.70
N THR A 375 -35.46 24.75 21.33
CA THR A 375 -35.00 23.61 22.10
C THR A 375 -33.78 22.95 21.44
N PHE A 376 -32.90 22.45 22.27
CA PHE A 376 -31.72 21.73 21.87
C PHE A 376 -32.11 20.28 21.47
N GLY A 377 -31.88 19.91 20.21
CA GLY A 377 -32.26 18.61 19.68
C GLY A 377 -31.10 17.65 19.55
N LEU A 378 -31.40 16.38 19.20
CA LEU A 378 -30.40 15.34 18.99
C LEU A 378 -29.31 15.75 17.99
N ARG A 379 -29.68 16.36 16.86
CA ARG A 379 -28.74 16.87 15.87
C ARG A 379 -27.78 17.92 16.45
N ASP A 380 -28.28 18.76 17.35
CA ASP A 380 -27.49 19.79 18.00
C ASP A 380 -26.50 19.17 18.99
N ALA A 381 -26.92 18.14 19.73
CA ALA A 381 -26.07 17.39 20.63
C ALA A 381 -24.94 16.64 19.88
N LEU A 382 -25.26 16.02 18.77
CA LEU A 382 -24.27 15.37 17.91
C LEU A 382 -23.23 16.37 17.38
N PHE A 383 -23.70 17.52 16.88
CA PHE A 383 -22.79 18.58 16.41
C PHE A 383 -21.91 19.10 17.54
N GLU A 384 -22.44 19.38 18.70
CA GLU A 384 -21.67 19.90 19.84
C GLU A 384 -20.56 18.92 20.24
N SER A 385 -20.88 17.63 20.35
CA SER A 385 -19.88 16.60 20.69
C SER A 385 -18.81 16.43 19.62
N ILE A 386 -19.18 16.49 18.35
CA ILE A 386 -18.28 16.35 17.22
C ILE A 386 -17.35 17.55 17.09
N ILE A 387 -17.91 18.77 17.18
CA ILE A 387 -17.11 19.98 17.04
C ILE A 387 -16.07 20.10 18.16
N ASP A 388 -16.41 19.72 19.39
CA ASP A 388 -15.47 19.69 20.49
C ASP A 388 -14.27 18.81 20.17
N LYS A 389 -14.52 17.63 19.62
CA LYS A 389 -13.46 16.70 19.22
C LYS A 389 -12.61 17.21 18.07
N PHE A 390 -13.16 17.94 17.10
CA PHE A 390 -12.37 18.57 16.04
C PHE A 390 -11.41 19.65 16.56
N TYR A 391 -11.75 20.32 17.65
CA TYR A 391 -10.86 21.30 18.30
C TYR A 391 -9.86 20.66 19.25
N GLU A 392 -10.09 19.45 19.72
CA GLU A 392 -9.23 18.74 20.66
C GLU A 392 -8.25 17.78 19.98
N ASP A 393 -8.69 17.12 18.90
CA ASP A 393 -7.97 16.00 18.31
C ASP A 393 -7.58 16.29 16.85
N PRO A 394 -6.30 16.62 16.59
CA PRO A 394 -5.81 16.91 15.25
C PRO A 394 -5.80 15.70 14.32
N THR A 395 -6.12 14.52 14.83
CA THR A 395 -6.20 13.28 14.04
C THR A 395 -7.59 13.03 13.47
N LEU A 396 -8.60 13.73 14.01
CA LEU A 396 -10.00 13.51 13.64
C LEU A 396 -10.28 14.02 12.22
N ILE A 397 -10.85 13.16 11.41
CA ILE A 397 -11.34 13.50 10.06
C ILE A 397 -12.81 13.08 9.94
N ALA A 398 -13.59 13.83 9.17
CA ALA A 398 -14.93 13.44 8.78
C ALA A 398 -15.01 13.21 7.28
N TYR A 399 -15.59 12.11 6.90
CA TYR A 399 -15.86 11.77 5.51
C TYR A 399 -17.24 11.10 5.38
N GLY A 400 -17.81 11.16 4.20
CA GLY A 400 -19.10 10.56 3.92
C GLY A 400 -19.88 11.35 2.89
N GLU A 401 -21.12 10.89 2.65
CA GLU A 401 -22.02 11.48 1.70
C GLU A 401 -22.43 12.90 2.12
N ASP A 402 -22.39 13.83 1.19
CA ASP A 402 -22.80 15.24 1.36
C ASP A 402 -22.08 16.04 2.48
N ASN A 403 -20.92 15.60 2.95
CA ASN A 403 -20.23 16.26 4.06
C ASN A 403 -19.84 17.70 3.75
N ARG A 404 -19.30 17.97 2.55
CA ARG A 404 -18.78 19.28 2.19
C ARG A 404 -19.88 20.36 2.13
N ASP A 405 -20.91 20.13 1.32
CA ASP A 405 -21.87 21.19 0.97
C ASP A 405 -23.09 21.21 1.88
N TRP A 406 -23.50 20.05 2.36
CA TRP A 406 -24.71 19.89 3.18
C TRP A 406 -24.42 19.62 4.66
N GLY A 407 -23.18 19.31 5.01
CA GLY A 407 -22.78 18.97 6.36
C GLY A 407 -23.17 17.55 6.76
N GLY A 408 -23.11 16.62 5.81
CA GLY A 408 -23.41 15.21 6.00
C GLY A 408 -24.91 14.90 6.15
N ALA A 409 -25.21 13.64 6.38
CA ALA A 409 -26.58 13.18 6.61
C ALA A 409 -27.23 13.97 7.76
N TYR A 410 -28.44 14.46 7.51
CA TYR A 410 -29.20 15.33 8.43
C TYR A 410 -28.46 16.62 8.83
N ALA A 411 -27.45 17.04 8.06
CA ALA A 411 -26.67 18.25 8.33
C ALA A 411 -26.03 18.27 9.74
N VAL A 412 -25.51 17.14 10.18
CA VAL A 412 -24.86 17.01 11.51
C VAL A 412 -23.60 17.86 11.59
N TYR A 413 -22.80 17.87 10.52
CA TYR A 413 -21.53 18.64 10.43
C TYR A 413 -21.71 20.07 9.92
N ARG A 414 -22.93 20.50 9.57
CA ARG A 414 -23.16 21.81 8.99
C ARG A 414 -22.91 22.92 10.03
N GLY A 415 -22.02 23.86 9.71
CA GLY A 415 -21.71 25.05 10.52
C GLY A 415 -20.23 25.16 10.87
#